data_66911c5d09c746d1deff901c0c1b2eaa
#
_entry.id   66911c5d09c746d1deff901c0c1b2eaa
#
_cell.length_a   1.000
_cell.length_b   1.000
_cell.length_c   1.000
_cell.angle_alpha   90.00
_cell.angle_beta   90.00
_cell.angle_gamma   90.00
#
_symmetry.space_group_name_H-M   'P 1'
#
loop_
_entity.id
_entity.type
_entity.pdbx_description
1 polymer ?
#
loop_
_entity_poly.entity_id
_entity_poly.type
_entity_poly.pdbx_seq_one_letter_code
_entity_poly.pdbx_strand_id
1 'polypeptide(L)'
;MFTKDYVNYKPIKLRAEDDNDLEIISKCLFQAIFFDSEMTFLKDKNIFLMSVERFTWESCESKDENLFQVLCIIQIHMVDSFIVENILDKESKGLHSLTSIAYDNGILMFTFDQKASIRFSIRNLKLYIEDVKKPIKPAVVPVRNKG
;
A
#
# COMPACT_ATOMS: atom_id res chain seq x y z
N MET A 1 27.09 -11.51 5.97
CA MET A 1 26.61 -11.24 5.78
C MET A 1 25.69 -10.63 5.04
N PHE A 2 24.91 -10.52 4.99
CA PHE A 2 24.02 -10.09 4.31
C PHE A 2 23.78 -8.75 4.31
N THR A 3 24.48 -8.04 4.70
CA THR A 3 24.28 -6.62 4.73
C THR A 3 24.32 -5.97 3.38
N LYS A 4 25.01 -6.53 2.42
CA LYS A 4 24.99 -5.97 1.08
C LYS A 4 23.63 -5.92 0.47
N ASP A 5 22.75 -6.87 0.84
CA ASP A 5 21.42 -6.95 0.24
C ASP A 5 20.54 -5.77 0.62
N TYR A 6 20.89 -5.04 1.68
CA TYR A 6 20.08 -3.94 2.16
C TYR A 6 20.75 -2.59 2.08
N VAL A 7 21.88 -2.52 1.38
CA VAL A 7 22.69 -1.30 1.35
C VAL A 7 21.90 -0.08 0.90
N ASN A 8 21.02 -0.26 -0.08
CA ASN A 8 20.27 0.86 -0.64
C ASN A 8 18.87 1.00 -0.07
N TYR A 9 18.51 0.15 0.86
CA TYR A 9 17.17 0.23 1.46
C TYR A 9 17.20 1.19 2.64
N LYS A 10 16.23 2.08 2.67
CA LYS A 10 15.96 2.93 3.83
C LYS A 10 14.48 2.84 4.15
N PRO A 11 14.11 2.61 5.42
CA PRO A 11 12.70 2.59 5.78
C PRO A 11 12.04 3.89 5.39
N ILE A 12 10.83 3.80 4.85
CA ILE A 12 10.10 5.02 4.54
C ILE A 12 9.06 5.29 5.61
N LYS A 13 8.78 6.58 5.81
CA LYS A 13 7.73 7.05 6.67
C LYS A 13 7.21 8.32 6.02
N LEU A 14 6.08 8.22 5.33
CA LEU A 14 5.58 9.29 4.49
C LEU A 14 4.15 9.66 4.88
N ARG A 15 3.80 10.89 4.57
CA ARG A 15 2.47 11.42 4.82
C ARG A 15 1.95 12.07 3.55
N ALA A 16 0.67 11.87 3.25
CA ALA A 16 0.03 12.54 2.13
C ALA A 16 -1.09 13.42 2.63
N GLU A 17 -1.07 14.69 2.24
CA GLU A 17 -2.12 15.65 2.53
C GLU A 17 -2.59 16.38 1.28
N ASP A 18 -1.98 16.11 0.14
CA ASP A 18 -2.39 16.66 -1.14
C ASP A 18 -2.12 15.64 -2.26
N ASP A 19 -2.50 16.01 -3.48
CA ASP A 19 -2.40 15.10 -4.61
C ASP A 19 -0.94 14.76 -4.95
N ASN A 20 -0.03 15.71 -4.79
CA ASN A 20 1.38 15.45 -5.09
C ASN A 20 1.96 14.41 -4.14
N ASP A 21 1.66 14.55 -2.85
CA ASP A 21 2.09 13.56 -1.87
C ASP A 21 1.51 12.21 -2.17
N LEU A 22 0.23 12.18 -2.54
CA LEU A 22 -0.46 10.92 -2.81
C LEU A 22 0.14 10.20 -4.00
N GLU A 23 0.58 10.94 -4.99
CA GLU A 23 1.22 10.33 -6.16
C GLU A 23 2.51 9.62 -5.76
N ILE A 24 3.29 10.22 -4.88
CA ILE A 24 4.53 9.62 -4.39
C ILE A 24 4.22 8.32 -3.63
N ILE A 25 3.24 8.38 -2.73
CA ILE A 25 2.85 7.20 -1.95
C ILE A 25 2.31 6.11 -2.87
N SER A 26 1.53 6.48 -3.88
CA SER A 26 0.97 5.53 -4.83
C SER A 26 2.07 4.77 -5.56
N LYS A 27 3.16 5.43 -5.90
CA LYS A 27 4.30 4.77 -6.55
C LYS A 27 5.00 3.82 -5.59
N CYS A 28 5.14 4.20 -4.32
CA CYS A 28 5.77 3.34 -3.33
C CYS A 28 4.95 2.09 -3.06
N LEU A 29 3.64 2.18 -3.20
CA LEU A 29 2.74 1.07 -2.89
C LEU A 29 2.28 0.29 -4.12
N PHE A 30 2.84 0.60 -5.29
CA PHE A 30 2.43 -0.07 -6.52
C PHE A 30 2.64 -1.58 -6.41
N GLN A 31 1.59 -2.33 -6.69
CA GLN A 31 1.56 -3.79 -6.60
C GLN A 31 1.80 -4.35 -5.19
N ALA A 32 1.67 -3.51 -4.16
CA ALA A 32 1.78 -4.00 -2.79
C ALA A 32 0.72 -5.07 -2.54
N ILE A 33 1.09 -6.09 -1.79
CA ILE A 33 0.23 -7.23 -1.52
C ILE A 33 -0.55 -6.99 -0.24
N PHE A 34 -1.87 -7.06 -0.34
CA PHE A 34 -2.78 -6.83 0.75
C PHE A 34 -3.53 -8.12 1.05
N PHE A 35 -3.60 -8.50 2.33
CA PHE A 35 -4.43 -9.60 2.79
C PHE A 35 -5.70 -9.03 3.43
N ASP A 36 -6.85 -9.56 3.06
CA ASP A 36 -8.12 -9.01 3.52
C ASP A 36 -8.27 -9.08 5.04
N SER A 37 -7.56 -9.98 5.69
CA SER A 37 -7.60 -10.09 7.16
C SER A 37 -6.78 -9.02 7.85
N GLU A 38 -5.99 -8.25 7.10
CA GLU A 38 -5.06 -7.28 7.66
C GLU A 38 -5.58 -5.85 7.58
N MET A 39 -6.83 -5.65 7.97
CA MET A 39 -7.41 -4.31 8.04
C MET A 39 -8.27 -4.17 9.29
N THR A 40 -8.30 -2.97 9.83
CA THR A 40 -9.05 -2.65 11.04
C THR A 40 -9.51 -1.20 10.98
N PHE A 41 -10.77 -0.98 11.34
CA PHE A 41 -11.28 0.38 11.44
C PHE A 41 -11.41 0.76 12.92
N LEU A 42 -10.65 1.76 13.34
CA LEU A 42 -10.72 2.29 14.70
C LEU A 42 -11.81 3.35 14.74
N LYS A 43 -13.03 2.91 15.00
CA LYS A 43 -14.21 3.75 14.90
C LYS A 43 -14.14 4.98 15.81
N ASP A 44 -13.61 4.81 17.01
CA ASP A 44 -13.53 5.91 17.97
C ASP A 44 -12.58 7.01 17.51
N LYS A 45 -11.62 6.69 16.66
CA LYS A 45 -10.63 7.65 16.17
C LYS A 45 -10.83 8.00 14.71
N ASN A 46 -11.76 7.36 14.03
CA ASN A 46 -11.99 7.54 12.60
C ASN A 46 -10.74 7.26 11.77
N ILE A 47 -9.98 6.25 12.19
CA ILE A 47 -8.76 5.85 11.50
C ILE A 47 -8.92 4.43 10.97
N PHE A 48 -8.61 4.25 9.70
CA PHE A 48 -8.59 2.93 9.08
C PHE A 48 -7.14 2.50 8.94
N LEU A 49 -6.84 1.29 9.40
CA LEU A 49 -5.50 0.72 9.35
C LEU A 49 -5.49 -0.49 8.44
N MET A 50 -4.44 -0.61 7.64
CA MET A 50 -4.22 -1.82 6.87
C MET A 50 -2.72 -2.04 6.75
N SER A 51 -2.31 -3.30 6.65
CA SER A 51 -0.92 -3.61 6.40
C SER A 51 -0.78 -4.27 5.05
N VAL A 52 0.30 -3.96 4.37
CA VAL A 52 0.61 -4.51 3.05
C VAL A 52 2.06 -4.91 3.01
N GLU A 53 2.39 -5.83 2.12
CA GLU A 53 3.77 -6.15 1.80
C GLU A 53 4.10 -5.34 0.55
N ARG A 54 4.79 -4.23 0.72
CA ARG A 54 5.13 -3.40 -0.42
C ARG A 54 6.49 -3.79 -0.98
N PHE A 55 6.73 -3.43 -2.24
CA PHE A 55 8.03 -3.66 -2.87
C PHE A 55 8.83 -2.36 -2.84
N THR A 56 10.16 -2.50 -2.74
CA THR A 56 11.04 -1.33 -2.59
C THR A 56 11.42 -0.76 -3.96
N TRP A 57 10.41 -0.28 -4.70
CA TRP A 57 10.62 0.27 -6.04
C TRP A 57 11.63 1.40 -6.03
N GLU A 58 11.68 2.18 -4.95
CA GLU A 58 12.57 3.33 -4.84
C GLU A 58 14.04 2.92 -4.77
N SER A 59 14.33 1.68 -4.35
CA SER A 59 15.70 1.18 -4.27
C SER A 59 16.13 0.46 -5.53
N CYS A 60 15.23 0.27 -6.46
CA CYS A 60 15.49 -0.52 -7.65
C CYS A 60 15.53 0.41 -8.86
N GLU A 61 16.72 0.81 -9.26
CA GLU A 61 16.84 1.79 -10.33
C GLU A 61 16.52 1.22 -11.70
N SER A 62 17.09 0.08 -12.03
CA SER A 62 16.92 -0.47 -13.35
C SER A 62 16.72 -1.97 -13.37
N LYS A 63 17.05 -2.67 -12.31
CA LYS A 63 16.97 -4.13 -12.29
C LYS A 63 16.25 -4.61 -11.05
N ASP A 64 15.49 -5.66 -11.22
CA ASP A 64 14.69 -6.20 -10.13
C ASP A 64 15.52 -6.94 -9.08
N GLU A 65 16.79 -7.16 -9.35
CA GLU A 65 17.65 -7.87 -8.40
C GLU A 65 17.81 -7.12 -7.08
N ASN A 66 17.55 -5.81 -7.05
CA ASN A 66 17.63 -5.02 -5.84
C ASN A 66 16.27 -4.75 -5.22
N LEU A 67 15.25 -5.46 -5.69
CA LEU A 67 13.90 -5.28 -5.20
C LEU A 67 13.69 -6.13 -3.95
N PHE A 68 13.20 -5.50 -2.90
CA PHE A 68 12.86 -6.20 -1.66
C PHE A 68 11.39 -6.01 -1.34
N GLN A 69 10.90 -6.81 -0.41
CA GLN A 69 9.54 -6.76 0.08
C GLN A 69 9.59 -6.38 1.55
N VAL A 70 8.74 -5.45 1.97
CA VAL A 70 8.77 -4.98 3.35
C VAL A 70 7.35 -4.74 3.84
N LEU A 71 7.09 -5.09 5.10
CA LEU A 71 5.80 -4.86 5.70
C LEU A 71 5.62 -3.37 5.97
N CYS A 72 4.54 -2.81 5.48
CA CYS A 72 4.23 -1.39 5.56
C CYS A 72 2.83 -1.23 6.13
N ILE A 73 2.69 -0.33 7.10
CA ILE A 73 1.39 0.00 7.68
C ILE A 73 0.86 1.24 7.00
N ILE A 74 -0.40 1.20 6.61
CA ILE A 74 -1.11 2.34 6.00
C ILE A 74 -2.16 2.81 6.99
N GLN A 75 -2.15 4.11 7.31
CA GLN A 75 -3.16 4.74 8.17
C GLN A 75 -3.91 5.77 7.36
N ILE A 76 -5.22 5.65 7.32
CA ILE A 76 -6.08 6.63 6.66
C ILE A 76 -6.89 7.31 7.75
N HIS A 77 -6.72 8.62 7.88
CA HIS A 77 -7.36 9.41 8.94
C HIS A 77 -8.64 10.07 8.45
N MET A 78 -9.44 10.54 9.39
CA MET A 78 -10.67 11.29 9.12
C MET A 78 -11.66 10.50 8.26
N VAL A 79 -11.71 9.20 8.49
CA VAL A 79 -12.60 8.31 7.73
C VAL A 79 -13.98 8.35 8.37
N ASP A 80 -14.97 8.82 7.62
CA ASP A 80 -16.36 8.81 8.08
C ASP A 80 -17.02 7.48 7.79
N SER A 81 -16.71 6.90 6.64
CA SER A 81 -17.26 5.60 6.26
C SER A 81 -16.40 4.99 5.17
N PHE A 82 -16.57 3.71 4.93
CA PHE A 82 -15.86 3.04 3.84
C PHE A 82 -16.70 1.90 3.29
N ILE A 83 -16.45 1.55 2.04
CA ILE A 83 -17.14 0.47 1.33
C ILE A 83 -16.09 -0.45 0.75
N VAL A 84 -16.20 -1.74 1.07
CA VAL A 84 -15.29 -2.76 0.57
C VAL A 84 -16.02 -3.57 -0.50
N GLU A 85 -15.42 -3.68 -1.68
CA GLU A 85 -16.01 -4.43 -2.78
C GLU A 85 -15.07 -5.52 -3.26
N ASN A 86 -15.57 -6.74 -3.32
CA ASN A 86 -14.86 -7.91 -3.86
C ASN A 86 -13.57 -8.28 -3.13
N ILE A 87 -13.36 -7.75 -1.94
CA ILE A 87 -12.15 -8.04 -1.17
C ILE A 87 -12.25 -9.42 -0.51
N LEU A 88 -13.44 -9.77 -0.02
CA LEU A 88 -13.63 -11.03 0.69
C LEU A 88 -14.06 -12.16 -0.25
N ASP A 89 -13.69 -12.07 -1.51
CA ASP A 89 -14.02 -13.08 -2.49
C ASP A 89 -13.19 -14.33 -2.22
N LYS A 90 -13.86 -15.46 -2.14
CA LYS A 90 -13.20 -16.73 -1.84
C LYS A 90 -12.20 -17.13 -2.91
N GLU A 91 -12.41 -16.69 -4.16
CA GLU A 91 -11.51 -17.04 -5.24
C GLU A 91 -10.16 -16.36 -5.14
N SER A 92 -10.11 -15.20 -4.50
CA SER A 92 -8.85 -14.50 -4.32
C SER A 92 -8.02 -15.06 -3.19
N LYS A 93 -8.63 -15.90 -2.35
CA LYS A 93 -7.98 -16.46 -1.14
C LYS A 93 -7.48 -15.36 -0.21
N GLY A 94 -8.14 -14.21 -0.25
CA GLY A 94 -7.82 -13.09 0.62
C GLY A 94 -6.60 -12.29 0.20
N LEU A 95 -6.04 -12.56 -0.97
CA LEU A 95 -4.81 -11.91 -1.44
C LEU A 95 -5.10 -10.97 -2.59
N HIS A 96 -4.66 -9.73 -2.49
CA HIS A 96 -4.92 -8.70 -3.50
C HIS A 96 -3.67 -7.87 -3.75
N SER A 97 -3.48 -7.43 -4.99
CA SER A 97 -2.41 -6.51 -5.36
C SER A 97 -2.97 -5.13 -5.57
N LEU A 98 -2.36 -4.14 -4.93
CA LEU A 98 -2.80 -2.75 -5.07
C LEU A 98 -2.37 -2.22 -6.43
N THR A 99 -3.31 -1.69 -7.19
CA THR A 99 -3.03 -1.17 -8.52
C THR A 99 -3.04 0.35 -8.58
N SER A 100 -3.89 1.01 -7.79
CA SER A 100 -3.90 2.47 -7.81
C SER A 100 -4.55 3.03 -6.55
N ILE A 101 -4.19 4.27 -6.25
CA ILE A 101 -4.80 5.06 -5.19
C ILE A 101 -5.18 6.40 -5.81
N ALA A 102 -6.43 6.81 -5.61
CA ALA A 102 -6.92 8.06 -6.17
C ALA A 102 -7.76 8.80 -5.13
N TYR A 103 -7.74 10.11 -5.19
CA TYR A 103 -8.52 10.94 -4.28
C TYR A 103 -9.20 12.05 -5.08
N ASP A 104 -10.50 12.20 -4.86
CA ASP A 104 -11.27 13.24 -5.53
C ASP A 104 -12.52 13.54 -4.70
N ASN A 105 -12.72 14.83 -4.38
CA ASN A 105 -13.95 15.30 -3.72
C ASN A 105 -14.35 14.48 -2.50
N GLY A 106 -13.41 14.28 -1.58
CA GLY A 106 -13.72 13.59 -0.34
C GLY A 106 -13.76 12.07 -0.44
N ILE A 107 -13.47 11.52 -1.61
CA ILE A 107 -13.46 10.08 -1.80
C ILE A 107 -12.03 9.63 -2.10
N LEU A 108 -11.51 8.78 -1.24
CA LEU A 108 -10.22 8.15 -1.43
C LEU A 108 -10.46 6.71 -1.84
N MET A 109 -9.92 6.30 -2.98
CA MET A 109 -10.19 4.97 -3.52
C MET A 109 -8.91 4.19 -3.68
N PHE A 110 -8.86 3.02 -3.06
CA PHE A 110 -7.82 2.03 -3.26
C PHE A 110 -8.37 0.98 -4.20
N THR A 111 -7.72 0.79 -5.34
CA THR A 111 -8.14 -0.19 -6.34
C THR A 111 -7.13 -1.32 -6.35
N PHE A 112 -7.63 -2.55 -6.31
CA PHE A 112 -6.82 -3.75 -6.31
C PHE A 112 -7.11 -4.55 -7.58
N ASP A 113 -6.38 -5.62 -7.78
CA ASP A 113 -6.67 -6.54 -8.88
C ASP A 113 -7.99 -7.27 -8.62
N GLN A 114 -8.47 -8.01 -9.62
CA GLN A 114 -9.69 -8.82 -9.52
C GLN A 114 -10.93 -8.01 -9.18
N LYS A 115 -10.97 -6.75 -9.63
CA LYS A 115 -12.10 -5.84 -9.42
C LYS A 115 -12.36 -5.54 -7.97
N ALA A 116 -11.38 -5.73 -7.11
CA ALA A 116 -11.50 -5.42 -5.69
C ALA A 116 -11.18 -3.95 -5.44
N SER A 117 -11.84 -3.34 -4.48
CA SER A 117 -11.59 -1.95 -4.12
C SER A 117 -12.06 -1.64 -2.71
N ILE A 118 -11.49 -0.59 -2.14
CA ILE A 118 -11.99 0.00 -0.90
C ILE A 118 -12.15 1.49 -1.15
N ARG A 119 -13.35 1.98 -0.91
CA ARG A 119 -13.67 3.40 -1.09
C ARG A 119 -13.90 4.02 0.26
N PHE A 120 -13.14 5.07 0.57
CA PHE A 120 -13.24 5.78 1.84
C PHE A 120 -13.86 7.15 1.65
N SER A 121 -14.84 7.50 2.48
CA SER A 121 -15.34 8.87 2.56
C SER A 121 -14.56 9.56 3.67
N ILE A 122 -13.77 10.57 3.31
CA ILE A 122 -12.89 11.23 4.25
C ILE A 122 -13.15 12.74 4.24
N ARG A 123 -12.94 13.38 5.39
CA ARG A 123 -13.18 14.82 5.51
C ARG A 123 -12.03 15.61 4.88
N ASN A 124 -10.82 15.14 5.05
CA ASN A 124 -9.63 15.71 4.41
C ASN A 124 -8.67 14.57 4.13
N LEU A 125 -7.82 14.75 3.14
CA LEU A 125 -6.80 13.74 2.83
C LEU A 125 -5.72 13.79 3.89
N LYS A 126 -5.57 12.69 4.62
CA LYS A 126 -4.51 12.55 5.61
C LYS A 126 -4.19 11.07 5.72
N LEU A 127 -3.13 10.68 5.03
CA LEU A 127 -2.76 9.29 4.90
C LEU A 127 -1.28 9.15 5.27
N TYR A 128 -0.97 8.11 6.04
CA TYR A 128 0.39 7.83 6.46
C TYR A 128 0.77 6.43 6.04
N ILE A 129 2.02 6.25 5.64
CA ILE A 129 2.58 4.92 5.45
C ILE A 129 3.91 4.83 6.19
N GLU A 130 4.21 3.65 6.68
CA GLU A 130 5.45 3.45 7.44
C GLU A 130 5.90 2.00 7.33
N ASP A 131 7.16 1.81 6.95
CA ASP A 131 7.77 0.48 6.97
C ASP A 131 8.04 0.08 8.41
N VAL A 132 7.64 -1.14 8.78
CA VAL A 132 7.71 -1.56 10.18
C VAL A 132 8.58 -2.78 10.43
N LYS A 133 9.11 -3.40 9.37
CA LYS A 133 9.98 -4.56 9.50
C LYS A 133 11.14 -4.47 8.52
N LYS A 134 12.16 -5.31 8.73
CA LYS A 134 13.27 -5.37 7.80
C LYS A 134 12.80 -5.95 6.46
N PRO A 135 13.37 -5.49 5.36
CA PRO A 135 12.99 -6.02 4.06
C PRO A 135 13.49 -7.46 3.88
N ILE A 136 12.77 -8.19 3.05
CA ILE A 136 13.13 -9.55 2.69
C ILE A 136 13.09 -9.67 1.17
N LYS A 137 13.68 -10.71 0.64
CA LYS A 137 13.58 -10.98 -0.79
C LYS A 137 12.16 -11.43 -1.09
N PRO A 138 11.53 -10.93 -2.16
CA PRO A 138 10.17 -11.35 -2.45
C PRO A 138 10.13 -12.80 -2.89
N ALA A 139 9.08 -13.51 -2.45
CA ALA A 139 8.87 -14.89 -2.87
C ALA A 139 8.56 -14.96 -4.35
N VAL A 140 7.85 -13.95 -4.85
CA VAL A 140 7.53 -13.84 -6.27
C VAL A 140 7.89 -12.43 -6.70
N VAL A 141 8.73 -12.31 -7.72
CA VAL A 141 9.13 -10.99 -8.21
C VAL A 141 7.99 -10.45 -9.06
N PRO A 142 7.45 -9.27 -8.72
CA PRO A 142 6.36 -8.71 -9.51
C PRO A 142 6.85 -8.24 -10.87
N VAL A 143 5.96 -8.31 -11.85
CA VAL A 143 6.28 -7.86 -13.19
C VAL A 143 6.14 -6.35 -13.25
N ARG A 144 7.25 -5.67 -13.57
CA ARG A 144 7.21 -4.22 -13.70
C ARG A 144 6.70 -3.88 -15.09
N ASN A 145 5.71 -3.03 -15.15
CA ASN A 145 5.19 -2.58 -16.43
C ASN A 145 6.21 -1.67 -17.11
N LYS A 146 6.62 -2.04 -18.31
CA LYS A 146 7.60 -1.26 -19.05
C LYS A 146 6.98 -0.39 -20.13
N GLY A 147 5.72 -0.53 -20.37
CA GLY A 147 5.03 0.18 -21.45
C GLY A 147 4.79 1.61 -21.18
#